data_0c2c32bda9d2fcc5c011a6785103616b
#
_entry.id   0c2c32bda9d2fcc5c011a6785103616b
#
_cell.length_a   1.000
_cell.length_b   1.000
_cell.length_c   1.000
_cell.angle_alpha   90.00
_cell.angle_beta   90.00
_cell.angle_gamma   90.00
#
_symmetry.space_group_name_H-M   'P 1'
#
loop_
_entity.id
_entity.type
_entity.pdbx_description
1 polymer ?
#
loop_
_entity_poly.entity_id
_entity_poly.type
_entity_poly.pdbx_seq_one_letter_code
_entity_poly.pdbx_strand_id
1 'polypeptide(L)'
;RLYPVIPVFDFFKFIPNYLHIILFVISLILLLLILFGKKNLAFLISFFVIELFSCLLDTVRWQPWEYMYLSAFLVFIINFHKPKNIIVLMHLLLVAMYFFSGLHKLNRSFLSSVWMDTILVDFFGFSLETILKYKLFFIGLIIPFCEILLAGLLAFSKNKRRISYFLILIHLSILII
;
A
#
# COMPACT_ATOMS: atom_id res chain seq x y z
N ARG A 1 -20.65 -5.85 8.97
CA ARG A 1 -19.47 -5.02 9.22
C ARG A 1 -19.05 -5.11 10.68
N LEU A 2 -17.77 -5.29 10.94
CA LEU A 2 -17.21 -5.34 12.31
C LEU A 2 -17.05 -3.93 12.92
N TYR A 3 -16.98 -2.88 12.08
CA TYR A 3 -16.79 -1.50 12.50
C TYR A 3 -17.82 -0.56 11.89
N PRO A 4 -18.23 0.50 12.62
CA PRO A 4 -19.13 1.53 12.08
C PRO A 4 -18.46 2.27 10.92
N VAL A 5 -19.26 2.74 9.97
CA VAL A 5 -18.82 3.62 8.89
C VAL A 5 -18.52 5.00 9.47
N ILE A 6 -17.35 5.54 9.17
CA ILE A 6 -16.94 6.87 9.60
C ILE A 6 -16.73 7.74 8.35
N PRO A 7 -17.73 8.48 7.89
CA PRO A 7 -17.61 9.33 6.72
C PRO A 7 -16.77 10.58 7.00
N VAL A 8 -16.12 11.13 5.96
CA VAL A 8 -15.35 12.37 6.06
C VAL A 8 -16.26 13.57 6.39
N PHE A 9 -17.47 13.58 5.84
CA PHE A 9 -18.44 14.64 6.06
C PHE A 9 -19.68 14.12 6.77
N ASP A 10 -20.20 14.87 7.75
CA ASP A 10 -21.35 14.45 8.56
C ASP A 10 -22.61 14.17 7.75
N PHE A 11 -22.86 14.88 6.67
CA PHE A 11 -24.03 14.66 5.81
C PHE A 11 -24.01 13.30 5.09
N PHE A 12 -22.85 12.65 4.98
CA PHE A 12 -22.77 11.28 4.42
C PHE A 12 -23.27 10.21 5.40
N LYS A 13 -23.49 10.52 6.66
CA LYS A 13 -24.10 9.58 7.63
C LYS A 13 -25.51 9.14 7.24
N PHE A 14 -26.22 9.95 6.45
CA PHE A 14 -27.57 9.63 5.95
C PHE A 14 -27.56 8.70 4.74
N ILE A 15 -26.39 8.38 4.20
CA ILE A 15 -26.28 7.51 3.02
C ILE A 15 -26.53 6.05 3.46
N PRO A 16 -27.46 5.35 2.78
CA PRO A 16 -27.82 4.00 3.14
C PRO A 16 -26.69 3.00 2.82
N ASN A 17 -26.54 1.99 3.65
CA ASN A 17 -25.48 0.98 3.56
C ASN A 17 -25.43 0.23 2.22
N TYR A 18 -26.56 0.07 1.53
CA TYR A 18 -26.59 -0.61 0.24
C TYR A 18 -25.81 0.16 -0.85
N LEU A 19 -25.64 1.49 -0.72
CA LEU A 19 -24.84 2.26 -1.67
C LEU A 19 -23.38 1.80 -1.71
N HIS A 20 -22.81 1.42 -0.58
CA HIS A 20 -21.44 0.88 -0.54
C HIS A 20 -21.31 -0.41 -1.35
N ILE A 21 -22.35 -1.27 -1.34
CA ILE A 21 -22.39 -2.51 -2.13
C ILE A 21 -22.49 -2.16 -3.62
N ILE A 22 -23.35 -1.21 -3.98
CA ILE A 22 -23.52 -0.74 -5.36
C ILE A 22 -22.20 -0.17 -5.89
N LEU A 23 -21.55 0.73 -5.14
CA LEU A 23 -20.25 1.30 -5.53
C LEU A 23 -19.20 0.23 -5.73
N PHE A 24 -19.12 -0.75 -4.82
CA PHE A 24 -18.20 -1.87 -4.94
C PHE A 24 -18.46 -2.70 -6.22
N VAL A 25 -19.71 -3.02 -6.53
CA VAL A 25 -20.07 -3.76 -7.75
C VAL A 25 -19.70 -2.96 -8.99
N ILE A 26 -20.00 -1.65 -9.00
CA ILE A 26 -19.63 -0.78 -10.13
C ILE A 26 -18.11 -0.71 -10.29
N SER A 27 -17.36 -0.58 -9.20
CA SER A 27 -15.88 -0.60 -9.23
C SER A 27 -15.35 -1.90 -9.84
N LEU A 28 -15.90 -3.06 -9.45
CA LEU A 28 -15.51 -4.34 -10.04
C LEU A 28 -15.81 -4.41 -11.54
N ILE A 29 -16.97 -3.96 -11.96
CA ILE A 29 -17.35 -3.93 -13.39
C ILE A 29 -16.39 -3.01 -14.16
N LEU A 30 -16.13 -1.81 -13.64
CA LEU A 30 -15.20 -0.87 -14.28
C LEU A 30 -13.79 -1.45 -14.36
N LEU A 31 -13.31 -2.11 -13.30
CA LEU A 31 -12.00 -2.75 -13.29
C LEU A 31 -11.90 -3.85 -14.36
N LEU A 32 -12.94 -4.68 -14.51
CA LEU A 32 -13.02 -5.68 -15.57
C LEU A 32 -13.04 -5.04 -16.98
N LEU A 33 -13.78 -3.95 -17.15
CA LEU A 33 -13.80 -3.20 -18.41
C LEU A 33 -12.44 -2.55 -18.75
N ILE A 34 -11.70 -2.08 -17.73
CA ILE A 34 -10.35 -1.55 -17.90
C ILE A 34 -9.38 -2.69 -18.29
N LEU A 35 -9.53 -3.85 -17.67
CA LEU A 35 -8.61 -4.98 -17.85
C LEU A 35 -8.80 -5.67 -19.21
N PHE A 36 -10.05 -5.92 -19.61
CA PHE A 36 -10.39 -6.72 -20.78
C PHE A 36 -10.94 -5.89 -21.95
N GLY A 37 -11.30 -4.63 -21.70
CA GLY A 37 -11.84 -3.74 -22.70
C GLY A 37 -10.78 -3.03 -23.55
N LYS A 38 -11.25 -2.25 -24.52
CA LYS A 38 -10.37 -1.31 -25.24
C LYS A 38 -9.92 -0.21 -24.29
N LYS A 39 -8.67 0.27 -24.46
CA LYS A 39 -8.14 1.41 -23.71
C LYS A 39 -9.10 2.59 -23.77
N ASN A 40 -9.73 2.92 -22.65
CA ASN A 40 -10.72 3.99 -22.57
C ASN A 40 -10.45 4.85 -21.32
N LEU A 41 -10.14 6.12 -21.58
CA LEU A 41 -9.86 7.09 -20.52
C LEU A 41 -11.08 7.30 -19.60
N ALA A 42 -12.30 7.25 -20.16
CA ALA A 42 -13.51 7.43 -19.38
C ALA A 42 -13.67 6.34 -18.30
N PHE A 43 -13.33 5.09 -18.57
CA PHE A 43 -13.39 4.02 -17.58
C PHE A 43 -12.38 4.23 -16.45
N LEU A 44 -11.17 4.70 -16.78
CA LEU A 44 -10.15 5.02 -15.77
C LEU A 44 -10.61 6.17 -14.86
N ILE A 45 -11.15 7.25 -15.45
CA ILE A 45 -11.67 8.39 -14.69
C ILE A 45 -12.86 7.96 -13.83
N SER A 46 -13.82 7.21 -14.38
CA SER A 46 -14.99 6.74 -13.63
C SER A 46 -14.58 5.86 -12.46
N PHE A 47 -13.64 4.92 -12.65
CA PHE A 47 -13.12 4.08 -11.58
C PHE A 47 -12.46 4.94 -10.49
N PHE A 48 -11.57 5.86 -10.85
CA PHE A 48 -10.90 6.75 -9.91
C PHE A 48 -11.88 7.59 -9.08
N VAL A 49 -12.90 8.17 -9.73
CA VAL A 49 -13.91 8.98 -9.04
C VAL A 49 -14.75 8.13 -8.08
N ILE A 50 -15.13 6.92 -8.47
CA ILE A 50 -15.92 6.01 -7.62
C ILE A 50 -15.10 5.55 -6.40
N GLU A 51 -13.84 5.17 -6.59
CA GLU A 51 -12.98 4.79 -5.46
C GLU A 51 -12.72 5.98 -4.53
N LEU A 52 -12.42 7.16 -5.07
CA LEU A 52 -12.26 8.37 -4.26
C LEU A 52 -13.54 8.69 -3.48
N PHE A 53 -14.72 8.59 -4.11
CA PHE A 53 -16.00 8.79 -3.45
C PHE A 53 -16.24 7.74 -2.35
N SER A 54 -15.91 6.47 -2.61
CA SER A 54 -15.98 5.38 -1.62
C SER A 54 -15.12 5.66 -0.40
N CYS A 55 -13.94 6.24 -0.58
CA CYS A 55 -13.05 6.67 0.50
C CYS A 55 -13.62 7.85 1.30
N LEU A 56 -14.32 8.78 0.66
CA LEU A 56 -15.00 9.88 1.35
C LEU A 56 -16.19 9.39 2.20
N LEU A 57 -16.84 8.32 1.75
CA LEU A 57 -17.95 7.70 2.50
C LEU A 57 -17.48 6.91 3.72
N ASP A 58 -16.21 6.46 3.74
CA ASP A 58 -15.69 5.65 4.85
C ASP A 58 -14.19 5.89 5.02
N THR A 59 -13.83 6.67 6.04
CA THR A 59 -12.44 7.03 6.34
C THR A 59 -11.55 5.83 6.67
N VAL A 60 -12.13 4.69 7.09
CA VAL A 60 -11.37 3.45 7.33
C VAL A 60 -10.72 2.91 6.05
N ARG A 61 -11.23 3.31 4.88
CA ARG A 61 -10.64 2.96 3.57
C ARG A 61 -9.35 3.71 3.27
N TRP A 62 -9.08 4.87 3.93
CA TRP A 62 -7.83 5.62 3.76
C TRP A 62 -6.63 4.88 4.36
N GLN A 63 -6.30 3.75 3.76
CA GLN A 63 -5.13 2.95 4.09
C GLN A 63 -3.98 3.24 3.11
N PRO A 64 -2.72 2.98 3.47
CA PRO A 64 -1.56 3.25 2.59
C PRO A 64 -1.69 2.65 1.18
N TRP A 65 -2.26 1.46 1.07
CA TRP A 65 -2.49 0.80 -0.24
C TRP A 65 -3.54 1.53 -1.08
N GLU A 66 -4.56 2.13 -0.47
CA GLU A 66 -5.59 2.90 -1.18
C GLU A 66 -5.00 4.16 -1.80
N TYR A 67 -4.19 4.92 -1.04
CA TYR A 67 -3.45 6.06 -1.60
C TYR A 67 -2.55 5.65 -2.77
N MET A 68 -1.90 4.51 -2.66
CA MET A 68 -1.06 3.97 -3.72
C MET A 68 -1.87 3.67 -4.97
N TYR A 69 -3.02 2.99 -4.85
CA TYR A 69 -3.88 2.68 -5.99
C TYR A 69 -4.45 3.93 -6.63
N LEU A 70 -4.98 4.86 -5.86
CA LEU A 70 -5.49 6.13 -6.37
C LEU A 70 -4.38 6.92 -7.09
N SER A 71 -3.18 6.99 -6.51
CA SER A 71 -2.03 7.64 -7.14
C SER A 71 -1.64 6.96 -8.45
N ALA A 72 -1.63 5.62 -8.50
CA ALA A 72 -1.34 4.87 -9.71
C ALA A 72 -2.37 5.15 -10.81
N PHE A 73 -3.67 5.10 -10.49
CA PHE A 73 -4.73 5.44 -11.45
C PHE A 73 -4.62 6.88 -11.94
N LEU A 74 -4.31 7.83 -11.05
CA LEU A 74 -4.09 9.23 -11.42
C LEU A 74 -2.92 9.37 -12.41
N VAL A 75 -1.81 8.65 -12.20
CA VAL A 75 -0.69 8.60 -13.15
C VAL A 75 -1.15 8.10 -14.53
N PHE A 76 -1.96 7.03 -14.57
CA PHE A 76 -2.51 6.51 -15.82
C PHE A 76 -3.43 7.50 -16.52
N ILE A 77 -4.30 8.18 -15.77
CA ILE A 77 -5.26 9.17 -16.32
C ILE A 77 -4.51 10.35 -16.94
N ILE A 78 -3.59 10.99 -16.18
CA ILE A 78 -2.88 12.20 -16.64
C ILE A 78 -1.97 11.89 -17.82
N ASN A 79 -1.41 10.67 -17.88
CA ASN A 79 -0.45 10.29 -18.91
C ASN A 79 -1.02 9.27 -19.92
N PHE A 80 -2.34 9.22 -20.09
CA PHE A 80 -3.01 8.19 -20.90
C PHE A 80 -2.43 8.05 -22.32
N HIS A 81 -2.04 9.16 -22.93
CA HIS A 81 -1.41 9.22 -24.26
C HIS A 81 0.13 9.21 -24.24
N LYS A 82 0.76 9.10 -23.05
CA LYS A 82 2.21 9.20 -22.87
C LYS A 82 2.77 7.98 -22.10
N PRO A 83 2.79 6.79 -22.74
CA PRO A 83 3.15 5.54 -22.02
C PRO A 83 4.56 5.55 -21.41
N LYS A 84 5.51 6.29 -22.00
CA LYS A 84 6.85 6.45 -21.42
C LYS A 84 6.81 7.17 -20.06
N ASN A 85 5.97 8.19 -19.93
CA ASN A 85 5.81 8.92 -18.67
C ASN A 85 5.18 8.04 -17.60
N ILE A 86 4.22 7.19 -17.96
CA ILE A 86 3.60 6.24 -17.03
C ILE A 86 4.67 5.36 -16.39
N ILE A 87 5.57 4.78 -17.18
CA ILE A 87 6.64 3.91 -16.67
C ILE A 87 7.54 4.66 -15.69
N VAL A 88 7.93 5.89 -16.02
CA VAL A 88 8.79 6.71 -15.16
C VAL A 88 8.07 7.08 -13.87
N LEU A 89 6.83 7.54 -13.94
CA LEU A 89 6.06 7.97 -12.77
C LEU A 89 5.68 6.79 -11.87
N MET A 90 5.32 5.64 -12.44
CA MET A 90 5.09 4.41 -11.66
C MET A 90 6.36 3.93 -10.96
N HIS A 91 7.52 4.08 -11.61
CA HIS A 91 8.80 3.80 -10.98
C HIS A 91 9.07 4.73 -9.80
N LEU A 92 8.85 6.04 -9.96
CA LEU A 92 8.98 7.02 -8.88
C LEU A 92 8.00 6.76 -7.74
N LEU A 93 6.76 6.39 -8.06
CA LEU A 93 5.76 6.00 -7.06
C LEU A 93 6.23 4.80 -6.23
N LEU A 94 6.79 3.77 -6.88
CA LEU A 94 7.38 2.62 -6.20
C LEU A 94 8.54 3.01 -5.28
N VAL A 95 9.46 3.83 -5.76
CA VAL A 95 10.59 4.34 -4.96
C VAL A 95 10.08 5.10 -3.74
N ALA A 96 9.14 6.03 -3.93
CA ALA A 96 8.56 6.80 -2.83
C ALA A 96 7.87 5.89 -1.81
N MET A 97 7.10 4.90 -2.28
CA MET A 97 6.38 3.96 -1.43
C MET A 97 7.34 3.19 -0.50
N TYR A 98 8.40 2.60 -1.03
CA TYR A 98 9.38 1.85 -0.21
C TYR A 98 10.18 2.76 0.71
N PHE A 99 10.56 3.95 0.23
CA PHE A 99 11.30 4.90 1.03
C PHE A 99 10.49 5.37 2.24
N PHE A 100 9.25 5.82 2.02
CA PHE A 100 8.39 6.28 3.10
C PHE A 100 7.89 5.14 4.00
N SER A 101 7.68 3.93 3.45
CA SER A 101 7.38 2.73 4.24
C SER A 101 8.50 2.43 5.24
N GLY A 102 9.74 2.44 4.78
CA GLY A 102 10.91 2.25 5.65
C GLY A 102 11.04 3.36 6.69
N LEU A 103 10.91 4.64 6.29
CA LEU A 103 10.94 5.76 7.24
C LEU A 103 9.85 5.65 8.31
N HIS A 104 8.63 5.29 7.90
CA HIS A 104 7.50 5.17 8.83
C HIS A 104 7.70 4.05 9.85
N LYS A 105 8.45 3.00 9.50
CA LYS A 105 8.79 1.90 10.43
C LYS A 105 9.94 2.24 11.39
N LEU A 106 10.68 3.34 11.17
CA LEU A 106 11.72 3.81 12.08
C LEU A 106 11.10 4.49 13.32
N ASN A 107 10.24 3.78 14.02
CA ASN A 107 9.60 4.27 15.24
C ASN A 107 9.53 3.18 16.31
N ARG A 108 9.31 3.60 17.55
CA ARG A 108 9.24 2.70 18.71
C ARG A 108 8.06 1.72 18.60
N SER A 109 6.93 2.16 18.08
CA SER A 109 5.73 1.32 17.96
C SER A 109 5.97 0.12 17.03
N PHE A 110 6.64 0.31 15.90
CA PHE A 110 7.00 -0.79 15.02
C PHE A 110 7.91 -1.79 15.73
N LEU A 111 8.94 -1.32 16.45
CA LEU A 111 9.89 -2.19 17.13
C LEU A 111 9.26 -2.95 18.30
N SER A 112 8.34 -2.34 19.05
CA SER A 112 7.67 -3.00 20.17
C SER A 112 6.52 -3.91 19.71
N SER A 113 5.52 -3.34 19.03
CA SER A 113 4.28 -4.09 18.75
C SER A 113 4.41 -5.03 17.56
N VAL A 114 5.05 -4.59 16.46
CA VAL A 114 5.13 -5.44 15.27
C VAL A 114 6.30 -6.40 15.36
N TRP A 115 7.52 -5.88 15.58
CA TRP A 115 8.71 -6.72 15.58
C TRP A 115 8.80 -7.60 16.83
N MET A 116 8.73 -7.01 18.01
CA MET A 116 8.92 -7.74 19.26
C MET A 116 7.71 -8.64 19.57
N ASP A 117 6.49 -8.06 19.65
CA ASP A 117 5.33 -8.83 20.09
C ASP A 117 4.86 -9.79 18.98
N THR A 118 4.53 -9.28 17.78
CA THR A 118 3.95 -10.13 16.72
C THR A 118 4.98 -11.07 16.11
N ILE A 119 6.18 -10.61 15.76
CA ILE A 119 7.15 -11.44 15.04
C ILE A 119 7.97 -12.31 16.00
N LEU A 120 8.62 -11.73 17.01
CA LEU A 120 9.51 -12.50 17.86
C LEU A 120 8.75 -13.37 18.87
N VAL A 121 7.69 -12.85 19.50
CA VAL A 121 6.94 -13.59 20.52
C VAL A 121 5.90 -14.49 19.86
N ASP A 122 4.94 -13.93 19.09
CA ASP A 122 3.79 -14.71 18.61
C ASP A 122 4.17 -15.68 17.49
N PHE A 123 5.02 -15.25 16.55
CA PHE A 123 5.38 -16.09 15.40
C PHE A 123 6.57 -17.03 15.69
N PHE A 124 7.68 -16.52 16.27
CA PHE A 124 8.85 -17.33 16.56
C PHE A 124 8.83 -17.98 17.96
N GLY A 125 7.94 -17.57 18.85
CA GLY A 125 7.81 -18.15 20.19
C GLY A 125 8.96 -17.79 21.14
N PHE A 126 9.71 -16.71 20.91
CA PHE A 126 10.78 -16.30 21.81
C PHE A 126 10.21 -15.72 23.11
N SER A 127 10.82 -16.10 24.26
CA SER A 127 10.50 -15.48 25.54
C SER A 127 11.03 -14.03 25.59
N LEU A 128 10.33 -13.16 26.32
CA LEU A 128 10.77 -11.77 26.54
C LEU A 128 12.17 -11.70 27.15
N GLU A 129 12.48 -12.63 28.04
CA GLU A 129 13.83 -12.75 28.66
C GLU A 129 14.90 -12.97 27.60
N THR A 130 14.67 -13.91 26.67
CA THR A 130 15.57 -14.18 25.54
C THR A 130 15.75 -12.96 24.65
N ILE A 131 14.66 -12.27 24.30
CA ILE A 131 14.68 -11.08 23.44
C ILE A 131 15.52 -9.97 24.09
N LEU A 132 15.35 -9.72 25.38
CA LEU A 132 16.08 -8.69 26.11
C LEU A 132 17.54 -9.06 26.30
N LYS A 133 17.84 -10.33 26.68
CA LYS A 133 19.19 -10.84 26.90
C LYS A 133 20.05 -10.69 25.62
N TYR A 134 19.52 -11.06 24.46
CA TYR A 134 20.26 -11.03 23.20
C TYR A 134 19.99 -9.76 22.40
N LYS A 135 19.25 -8.79 22.94
CA LYS A 135 18.90 -7.52 22.29
C LYS A 135 18.30 -7.68 20.89
N LEU A 136 17.50 -8.74 20.69
CA LEU A 136 16.93 -9.11 19.39
C LEU A 136 15.99 -8.04 18.81
N PHE A 137 15.49 -7.14 19.64
CA PHE A 137 14.64 -6.04 19.19
C PHE A 137 15.36 -5.10 18.23
N PHE A 138 16.70 -4.92 18.34
CA PHE A 138 17.45 -4.09 17.40
C PHE A 138 17.54 -4.69 15.99
N ILE A 139 17.39 -6.01 15.86
CA ILE A 139 17.38 -6.69 14.56
C ILE A 139 16.19 -6.20 13.71
N GLY A 140 15.09 -5.81 14.37
CA GLY A 140 13.94 -5.21 13.70
C GLY A 140 14.24 -3.95 12.91
N LEU A 141 15.32 -3.22 13.23
CA LEU A 141 15.76 -2.07 12.45
C LEU A 141 16.29 -2.44 11.06
N ILE A 142 16.71 -3.68 10.85
CA ILE A 142 17.19 -4.14 9.53
C ILE A 142 16.10 -4.00 8.48
N ILE A 143 14.84 -4.29 8.84
CA ILE A 143 13.71 -4.24 7.89
C ILE A 143 13.54 -2.83 7.31
N PRO A 144 13.31 -1.77 8.12
CA PRO A 144 13.16 -0.41 7.57
C PRO A 144 14.43 0.11 6.87
N PHE A 145 15.61 -0.23 7.36
CA PHE A 145 16.85 0.16 6.66
C PHE A 145 17.00 -0.54 5.31
N CYS A 146 16.65 -1.82 5.20
CA CYS A 146 16.62 -2.53 3.92
C CYS A 146 15.61 -1.91 2.95
N GLU A 147 14.41 -1.53 3.40
CA GLU A 147 13.41 -0.87 2.55
C GLU A 147 13.93 0.47 2.02
N ILE A 148 14.51 1.32 2.87
CA ILE A 148 15.09 2.61 2.47
C ILE A 148 16.25 2.41 1.49
N LEU A 149 17.16 1.48 1.80
CA LEU A 149 18.29 1.18 0.96
C LEU A 149 17.87 0.69 -0.41
N LEU A 150 16.92 -0.26 -0.47
CA LEU A 150 16.40 -0.80 -1.73
C LEU A 150 15.65 0.26 -2.53
N ALA A 151 14.92 1.16 -1.88
CA ALA A 151 14.30 2.32 -2.54
C ALA A 151 15.36 3.21 -3.19
N GLY A 152 16.43 3.55 -2.47
CA GLY A 152 17.56 4.31 -3.00
C GLY A 152 18.25 3.60 -4.16
N LEU A 153 18.53 2.30 -4.03
CA LEU A 153 19.10 1.49 -5.10
C LEU A 153 18.18 1.42 -6.31
N LEU A 154 16.86 1.30 -6.11
CA LEU A 154 15.88 1.29 -7.19
C LEU A 154 15.86 2.64 -7.93
N ALA A 155 16.02 3.75 -7.23
CA ALA A 155 16.09 5.08 -7.83
C ALA A 155 17.33 5.28 -8.70
N PHE A 156 18.52 4.94 -8.18
CA PHE A 156 19.80 5.35 -8.76
C PHE A 156 20.56 4.25 -9.49
N SER A 157 20.29 2.96 -9.23
CA SER A 157 21.02 1.87 -9.87
C SER A 157 20.64 1.68 -11.34
N LYS A 158 21.62 1.29 -12.14
CA LYS A 158 21.40 0.84 -13.52
C LYS A 158 20.71 -0.54 -13.57
N ASN A 159 20.90 -1.37 -12.56
CA ASN A 159 20.42 -2.76 -12.53
C ASN A 159 19.10 -2.93 -11.75
N LYS A 160 18.07 -2.17 -12.15
CA LYS A 160 16.76 -2.14 -11.50
C LYS A 160 16.09 -3.51 -11.39
N ARG A 161 16.31 -4.38 -12.38
CA ARG A 161 15.72 -5.74 -12.41
C ARG A 161 16.18 -6.60 -11.21
N ARG A 162 17.47 -6.57 -10.86
CA ARG A 162 17.96 -7.33 -9.70
C ARG A 162 17.37 -6.81 -8.39
N ILE A 163 17.28 -5.47 -8.26
CA ILE A 163 16.71 -4.83 -7.08
C ILE A 163 15.22 -5.19 -6.93
N SER A 164 14.46 -5.22 -8.02
CA SER A 164 13.06 -5.65 -8.00
C SER A 164 12.89 -7.09 -7.51
N TYR A 165 13.81 -8.02 -7.84
CA TYR A 165 13.77 -9.37 -7.30
C TYR A 165 13.98 -9.39 -5.77
N PHE A 166 14.88 -8.58 -5.22
CA PHE A 166 15.03 -8.46 -3.76
C PHE A 166 13.78 -7.89 -3.09
N LEU A 167 13.13 -6.91 -3.70
CA LEU A 167 11.86 -6.38 -3.19
C LEU A 167 10.75 -7.45 -3.19
N ILE A 168 10.64 -8.22 -4.25
CA ILE A 168 9.69 -9.36 -4.34
C ILE A 168 10.00 -10.38 -3.24
N LEU A 169 11.27 -10.72 -3.04
CA LEU A 169 11.68 -11.68 -2.00
C LEU A 169 11.29 -11.20 -0.59
N ILE A 170 11.50 -9.93 -0.27
CA ILE A 170 11.08 -9.34 1.01
C ILE A 170 9.55 -9.46 1.16
N HIS A 171 8.78 -9.16 0.12
CA HIS A 171 7.32 -9.28 0.19
C HIS A 171 6.85 -10.71 0.37
N LEU A 172 7.48 -11.66 -0.32
CA LEU A 172 7.18 -13.09 -0.12
C LEU A 172 7.51 -13.55 1.29
N SER A 173 8.60 -13.05 1.90
CA SER A 173 8.91 -13.39 3.30
C SER A 173 7.88 -12.85 4.29
N ILE A 174 7.30 -11.68 4.03
CA ILE A 174 6.22 -11.10 4.86
C ILE A 174 4.92 -11.92 4.76
N LEU A 175 4.64 -12.55 3.61
CA LEU A 175 3.45 -13.40 3.45
C LEU A 175 3.53 -14.72 4.20
N ILE A 176 4.71 -15.14 4.66
CA ILE A 176 4.94 -16.38 5.41
C ILE A 176 4.75 -16.14 6.92
N ILE A 177 4.93 -14.91 7.38
CA ILE A 177 4.76 -14.47 8.77
C ILE A 177 3.31 -14.09 9.04
#